data_e830862cc98fde83f23a835e0c7435bb
#
_entry.id   e830862cc98fde83f23a835e0c7435bb
#
_cell.length_a   1.000
_cell.length_b   1.000
_cell.length_c   1.000
_cell.angle_alpha   90.00
_cell.angle_beta   90.00
_cell.angle_gamma   90.00
#
_symmetry.space_group_name_H-M   'P 1'
#
loop_
_entity.id
_entity.type
_entity.pdbx_description
1 polymer ?
#
loop_
_entity_poly.entity_id
_entity_poly.type
_entity_poly.pdbx_seq_one_letter_code
_entity_poly.pdbx_strand_id
1 'polypeptide(L)'
;LHPAIAQAMSDLRRGVRVRESVADSGLSHRHLLLRFRAATGLSPKEYARIRRFRRALSSISRAPLADVALDAGYSDQAHLCREFRALSGLTPRAYRMANPEGGLHVPVNFLQEPDDAAR
;
A
#
# COMPACT_ATOMS: atom_id res chain seq x y z
N LEU A 1 -11.21 -10.02 15.52
CA LEU A 1 -9.87 -9.75 14.97
C LEU A 1 -8.84 -9.67 16.08
N HIS A 2 -7.76 -10.40 15.94
CA HIS A 2 -6.70 -10.41 16.96
C HIS A 2 -6.09 -9.00 17.09
N PRO A 3 -5.89 -8.50 18.33
CA PRO A 3 -5.36 -7.14 18.52
C PRO A 3 -4.02 -6.89 17.84
N ALA A 4 -3.12 -7.88 17.81
CA ALA A 4 -1.83 -7.74 17.15
C ALA A 4 -2.01 -7.57 15.63
N ILE A 5 -3.01 -8.20 15.05
CA ILE A 5 -3.29 -8.09 13.62
C ILE A 5 -3.91 -6.73 13.31
N ALA A 6 -4.84 -6.27 14.13
CA ALA A 6 -5.42 -4.94 13.98
C ALA A 6 -4.34 -3.86 14.07
N GLN A 7 -3.41 -4.00 15.01
CA GLN A 7 -2.30 -3.06 15.14
C GLN A 7 -1.36 -3.11 13.94
N ALA A 8 -1.05 -4.31 13.45
CA ALA A 8 -0.21 -4.46 12.27
C ALA A 8 -0.85 -3.80 11.04
N MET A 9 -2.15 -3.99 10.85
CA MET A 9 -2.86 -3.35 9.75
C MET A 9 -2.78 -1.81 9.85
N SER A 10 -3.01 -1.28 11.04
CA SER A 10 -2.89 0.16 11.28
C SER A 10 -1.48 0.67 11.00
N ASP A 11 -0.46 -0.04 11.47
CA ASP A 11 0.93 0.32 11.25
C ASP A 11 1.26 0.36 9.76
N LEU A 12 0.87 -0.65 9.03
CA LEU A 12 1.17 -0.75 7.59
C LEU A 12 0.42 0.31 6.79
N ARG A 13 -0.78 0.68 7.19
CA ARG A 13 -1.50 1.80 6.57
C ARG A 13 -0.77 3.11 6.74
N ARG A 14 -0.09 3.30 7.88
CA ARG A 14 0.69 4.52 8.16
C ARG A 14 2.09 4.49 7.59
N GLY A 15 2.47 3.40 6.94
CA GLY A 15 3.78 3.29 6.30
C GLY A 15 4.89 2.74 7.20
N VAL A 16 4.55 2.19 8.35
CA VAL A 16 5.53 1.48 9.18
C VAL A 16 6.04 0.27 8.42
N ARG A 17 7.34 -0.01 8.52
CA ARG A 17 7.93 -1.14 7.83
C ARG A 17 7.41 -2.46 8.38
N VAL A 18 7.24 -3.44 7.50
CA VAL A 18 6.76 -4.77 7.90
C VAL A 18 7.62 -5.34 9.03
N ARG A 19 8.95 -5.21 8.91
CA ARG A 19 9.88 -5.71 9.94
C ARG A 19 9.61 -5.12 11.31
N GLU A 20 9.35 -3.81 11.37
CA GLU A 20 9.07 -3.12 12.62
C GLU A 20 7.73 -3.57 13.19
N SER A 21 6.72 -3.69 12.34
CA SER A 21 5.40 -4.12 12.76
C SER A 21 5.43 -5.54 13.32
N VAL A 22 6.19 -6.44 12.67
CA VAL A 22 6.38 -7.80 13.17
C VAL A 22 7.06 -7.78 14.54
N ALA A 23 8.13 -7.01 14.68
CA ALA A 23 8.89 -6.93 15.95
C ALA A 23 8.00 -6.42 17.09
N ASP A 24 7.13 -5.46 16.82
CA ASP A 24 6.27 -4.84 17.82
C ASP A 24 5.04 -5.69 18.16
N SER A 25 4.71 -6.68 17.35
CA SER A 25 3.47 -7.45 17.48
C SER A 25 3.46 -8.40 18.66
N GLY A 26 4.62 -8.81 19.13
CA GLY A 26 4.72 -9.85 20.16
C GLY A 26 4.54 -11.26 19.60
N LEU A 27 4.30 -11.41 18.30
CA LEU A 27 4.16 -12.69 17.65
C LEU A 27 5.43 -13.03 16.87
N SER A 28 5.67 -14.33 16.65
CA SER A 28 6.71 -14.72 15.70
C SER A 28 6.32 -14.26 14.31
N HIS A 29 7.32 -14.11 13.43
CA HIS A 29 7.06 -13.75 12.04
C HIS A 29 6.06 -14.72 11.38
N ARG A 30 6.30 -16.02 11.56
CA ARG A 30 5.41 -17.03 10.99
C ARG A 30 3.99 -16.94 11.53
N HIS A 31 3.83 -16.71 12.83
CA HIS A 31 2.53 -16.63 13.48
C HIS A 31 1.76 -15.40 12.97
N LEU A 32 2.45 -14.25 12.90
CA LEU A 32 1.85 -13.03 12.37
C LEU A 32 1.40 -13.24 10.93
N LEU A 33 2.28 -13.86 10.11
CA LEU A 33 1.99 -14.10 8.70
C LEU A 33 0.71 -14.92 8.50
N LEU A 34 0.59 -16.02 9.25
CA LEU A 34 -0.57 -16.91 9.16
C LEU A 34 -1.85 -16.19 9.59
N ARG A 35 -1.81 -15.49 10.71
CA ARG A 35 -2.98 -14.78 11.23
C ARG A 35 -3.36 -13.59 10.34
N PHE A 36 -2.36 -12.87 9.84
CA PHE A 36 -2.61 -11.73 8.96
C PHE A 36 -3.29 -12.18 7.67
N ARG A 37 -2.79 -13.26 7.07
CA ARG A 37 -3.38 -13.81 5.85
C ARG A 37 -4.79 -14.35 6.09
N ALA A 38 -5.04 -14.97 7.23
CA ALA A 38 -6.37 -15.44 7.59
C ALA A 38 -7.36 -14.28 7.75
N ALA A 39 -6.90 -13.15 8.27
CA ALA A 39 -7.77 -11.98 8.51
C ALA A 39 -7.98 -11.14 7.26
N THR A 40 -6.97 -10.99 6.42
CA THR A 40 -6.99 -10.03 5.30
C THR A 40 -6.98 -10.68 3.92
N GLY A 41 -6.60 -11.95 3.83
CA GLY A 41 -6.37 -12.61 2.55
C GLY A 41 -5.02 -12.27 1.92
N LEU A 42 -4.23 -11.42 2.55
CA LEU A 42 -2.95 -10.92 2.04
C LEU A 42 -1.84 -11.15 3.05
N SER A 43 -0.60 -11.23 2.57
CA SER A 43 0.55 -11.15 3.45
C SER A 43 0.74 -9.70 3.92
N PRO A 44 1.44 -9.47 5.04
CA PRO A 44 1.79 -8.11 5.45
C PRO A 44 2.52 -7.33 4.35
N LYS A 45 3.41 -7.99 3.61
CA LYS A 45 4.16 -7.38 2.52
C LYS A 45 3.25 -6.95 1.37
N GLU A 46 2.33 -7.80 0.97
CA GLU A 46 1.34 -7.48 -0.07
C GLU A 46 0.44 -6.33 0.38
N TYR A 47 -0.01 -6.38 1.60
CA TYR A 47 -0.85 -5.34 2.18
C TYR A 47 -0.12 -3.99 2.19
N ALA A 48 1.12 -3.97 2.66
CA ALA A 48 1.96 -2.77 2.66
C ALA A 48 2.16 -2.21 1.24
N ARG A 49 2.37 -3.09 0.28
CA ARG A 49 2.55 -2.73 -1.13
C ARG A 49 1.32 -1.99 -1.68
N ILE A 50 0.14 -2.52 -1.41
CA ILE A 50 -1.11 -1.92 -1.85
C ILE A 50 -1.36 -0.58 -1.16
N ARG A 51 -1.11 -0.50 0.13
CA ARG A 51 -1.30 0.75 0.89
C ARG A 51 -0.34 1.84 0.40
N ARG A 52 0.90 1.48 0.07
CA ARG A 52 1.88 2.40 -0.49
C ARG A 52 1.40 2.96 -1.84
N PHE A 53 0.90 2.08 -2.68
CA PHE A 53 0.35 2.45 -3.98
C PHE A 53 -0.83 3.43 -3.82
N ARG A 54 -1.72 3.15 -2.88
CA ARG A 54 -2.87 4.03 -2.61
C ARG A 54 -2.42 5.41 -2.12
N ARG A 55 -1.39 5.47 -1.29
CA ARG A 55 -0.83 6.77 -0.88
C ARG A 55 -0.29 7.54 -2.09
N ALA A 56 0.39 6.86 -3.00
CA ALA A 56 0.88 7.50 -4.21
C ALA A 56 -0.27 8.05 -5.06
N LEU A 57 -1.33 7.27 -5.24
CA LEU A 57 -2.49 7.70 -6.01
C LEU A 57 -3.11 8.98 -5.46
N SER A 58 -3.10 9.17 -4.15
CA SER A 58 -3.72 10.35 -3.53
C SER A 58 -3.02 11.65 -3.89
N SER A 59 -1.77 11.61 -4.33
CA SER A 59 -1.00 12.81 -4.65
C SER A 59 -0.41 12.81 -6.07
N ILE A 60 -0.65 11.75 -6.84
CA ILE A 60 0.03 11.54 -8.14
C ILE A 60 -0.18 12.69 -9.12
N SER A 61 -1.33 13.35 -9.09
CA SER A 61 -1.65 14.43 -10.02
C SER A 61 -1.34 15.82 -9.49
N ARG A 62 -0.84 15.92 -8.24
CA ARG A 62 -0.69 17.21 -7.56
C ARG A 62 0.73 17.57 -7.16
N ALA A 63 1.66 16.64 -7.30
CA ALA A 63 3.03 16.86 -6.84
C ALA A 63 4.03 16.27 -7.83
N PRO A 64 5.28 16.74 -7.82
CA PRO A 64 6.34 16.10 -8.62
C PRO A 64 6.50 14.63 -8.24
N LEU A 65 6.82 13.80 -9.22
CA LEU A 65 6.90 12.35 -8.99
C LEU A 65 7.94 11.97 -7.94
N ALA A 66 9.05 12.70 -7.86
CA ALA A 66 10.06 12.44 -6.83
C ALA A 66 9.48 12.63 -5.43
N ASP A 67 8.66 13.67 -5.22
CA ASP A 67 8.01 13.94 -3.95
C ASP A 67 6.93 12.90 -3.64
N VAL A 68 6.15 12.54 -4.63
CA VAL A 68 5.14 11.48 -4.48
C VAL A 68 5.79 10.18 -4.02
N ALA A 69 6.92 9.82 -4.64
CA ALA A 69 7.64 8.61 -4.28
C ALA A 69 8.06 8.60 -2.82
N LEU A 70 8.70 9.67 -2.37
CA LEU A 70 9.19 9.75 -0.98
C LEU A 70 8.03 9.76 0.01
N ASP A 71 7.01 10.56 -0.24
CA ASP A 71 5.86 10.69 0.66
C ASP A 71 5.07 9.40 0.77
N ALA A 72 5.00 8.63 -0.31
CA ALA A 72 4.29 7.36 -0.32
C ALA A 72 5.08 6.21 0.30
N GLY A 73 6.41 6.38 0.46
CA GLY A 73 7.24 5.35 1.09
C GLY A 73 8.07 4.53 0.11
N TYR A 74 8.24 5.01 -1.12
CA TYR A 74 9.15 4.38 -2.08
C TYR A 74 10.57 4.89 -1.87
N SER A 75 11.55 4.10 -2.26
CA SER A 75 12.95 4.48 -2.11
C SER A 75 13.35 5.64 -3.03
N ASP A 76 12.76 5.68 -4.23
CA ASP A 76 13.02 6.72 -5.22
C ASP A 76 11.91 6.73 -6.27
N GLN A 77 12.01 7.65 -7.23
CA GLN A 77 11.03 7.78 -8.30
C GLN A 77 10.99 6.55 -9.20
N ALA A 78 12.14 5.93 -9.46
CA ALA A 78 12.19 4.73 -10.29
C ALA A 78 11.43 3.57 -9.65
N HIS A 79 11.55 3.41 -8.33
CA HIS A 79 10.82 2.41 -7.58
C HIS A 79 9.30 2.65 -7.70
N LEU A 80 8.87 3.90 -7.52
CA LEU A 80 7.46 4.27 -7.72
C LEU A 80 6.98 3.88 -9.11
N CYS A 81 7.74 4.24 -10.15
CA CYS A 81 7.34 3.97 -11.54
C CYS A 81 7.19 2.48 -11.81
N ARG A 82 8.14 1.66 -11.34
CA ARG A 82 8.07 0.21 -11.53
C ARG A 82 6.85 -0.40 -10.83
N GLU A 83 6.63 -0.01 -9.58
CA GLU A 83 5.50 -0.55 -8.81
C GLU A 83 4.17 -0.05 -9.36
N PHE A 84 4.12 1.20 -9.74
CA PHE A 84 2.90 1.80 -10.31
C PHE A 84 2.49 1.04 -11.58
N ARG A 85 3.45 0.79 -12.47
CA ARG A 85 3.18 0.05 -13.70
C ARG A 85 2.80 -1.40 -13.42
N ALA A 86 3.46 -2.05 -12.47
CA ALA A 86 3.15 -3.43 -12.12
C ALA A 86 1.74 -3.58 -11.58
N LEU A 87 1.27 -2.62 -10.79
CA LEU A 87 -0.04 -2.69 -10.15
C LEU A 87 -1.18 -2.16 -11.02
N SER A 88 -0.95 -1.12 -11.81
CA SER A 88 -1.99 -0.47 -12.60
C SER A 88 -1.91 -0.73 -14.10
N GLY A 89 -0.79 -1.19 -14.59
CA GLY A 89 -0.55 -1.32 -16.02
C GLY A 89 -0.17 -0.02 -16.70
N LEU A 90 -0.15 1.10 -15.97
CA LEU A 90 0.15 2.42 -16.50
C LEU A 90 1.38 2.99 -15.82
N THR A 91 2.10 3.87 -16.55
CA THR A 91 3.12 4.70 -15.91
C THR A 91 2.42 5.82 -15.13
N PRO A 92 3.10 6.41 -14.12
CA PRO A 92 2.54 7.58 -13.45
C PRO A 92 2.18 8.72 -14.39
N ARG A 93 2.99 8.95 -15.43
CA ARG A 93 2.72 9.99 -16.41
C ARG A 93 1.47 9.70 -17.22
N ALA A 94 1.31 8.46 -17.69
CA ALA A 94 0.12 8.06 -18.43
C ALA A 94 -1.13 8.20 -17.56
N TYR A 95 -1.02 7.83 -16.29
CA TYR A 95 -2.13 8.00 -15.36
C TYR A 95 -2.50 9.47 -15.15
N ARG A 96 -1.49 10.36 -15.03
CA ARG A 96 -1.73 11.81 -14.93
C ARG A 96 -2.47 12.37 -16.13
N MET A 97 -2.07 11.93 -17.32
CA MET A 97 -2.72 12.39 -18.56
C MET A 97 -4.18 11.95 -18.64
N ALA A 98 -4.46 10.74 -18.17
CA ALA A 98 -5.81 10.21 -18.16
C ALA A 98 -6.67 10.78 -17.01
N ASN A 99 -6.03 11.26 -15.94
CA ASN A 99 -6.70 11.73 -14.72
C ASN A 99 -6.08 13.04 -14.25
N PRO A 100 -6.22 14.13 -15.00
CA PRO A 100 -5.53 15.39 -14.65
C PRO A 100 -6.03 16.00 -13.33
N GLU A 101 -7.25 15.70 -12.93
CA GLU A 101 -7.81 16.21 -11.66
C GLU A 101 -7.52 15.31 -10.48
N GLY A 102 -6.91 14.15 -10.73
CA GLY A 102 -6.63 13.17 -9.70
C GLY A 102 -7.82 12.28 -9.42
N GLY A 103 -7.70 11.48 -8.37
CA GLY A 103 -8.72 10.52 -7.99
C GLY A 103 -8.28 9.09 -8.22
N LEU A 104 -9.08 8.16 -7.70
CA LEU A 104 -8.77 6.73 -7.75
C LEU A 104 -9.48 6.08 -8.94
N HIS A 105 -8.84 6.14 -10.11
CA HIS A 105 -9.37 5.58 -11.36
C HIS A 105 -8.55 4.41 -11.87
N VAL A 106 -8.13 3.52 -10.98
CA VAL A 106 -7.46 2.29 -11.35
C VAL A 106 -8.44 1.12 -11.23
N PRO A 107 -8.13 -0.03 -11.86
CA PRO A 107 -8.99 -1.20 -11.72
C PRO A 107 -9.24 -1.53 -10.25
N VAL A 108 -10.52 -1.64 -9.90
CA VAL A 108 -10.95 -1.72 -8.51
C VAL A 108 -10.40 -2.94 -7.79
N ASN A 109 -10.24 -4.04 -8.50
CA ASN A 109 -9.75 -5.28 -7.90
C ASN A 109 -8.32 -5.18 -7.35
N PHE A 110 -7.52 -4.23 -7.82
CA PHE A 110 -6.21 -3.98 -7.23
C PHE A 110 -6.28 -3.28 -5.89
N LEU A 111 -7.36 -2.54 -5.66
CA LEU A 111 -7.50 -1.66 -4.51
C LEU A 111 -8.40 -2.22 -3.44
N GLN A 112 -9.04 -3.35 -3.70
CA GLN A 112 -9.90 -3.97 -2.71
C GLN A 112 -9.07 -4.60 -1.61
N GLU A 113 -9.30 -4.16 -0.40
CA GLU A 113 -8.65 -4.65 0.79
C GLU A 113 -9.71 -5.03 1.80
N PRO A 114 -9.51 -6.12 2.57
CA PRO A 114 -10.51 -6.55 3.55
C PRO A 114 -10.88 -5.48 4.57
N ASP A 115 -9.92 -4.64 4.97
CA ASP A 115 -10.18 -3.58 5.92
C ASP A 115 -11.05 -2.46 5.34
N ASP A 116 -10.97 -2.22 4.02
CA ASP A 116 -11.84 -1.25 3.36
C ASP A 116 -13.28 -1.75 3.34
N ALA A 117 -13.46 -3.04 3.13
CA ALA A 117 -14.78 -3.66 3.12
C ALA A 117 -15.43 -3.69 4.51
N ALA A 118 -14.63 -3.62 5.56
CA ALA A 118 -15.12 -3.67 6.93
C ALA A 118 -15.67 -2.32 7.42
N ARG A 119 -15.56 -1.30 6.64
CA ARG A 119 -16.08 0.05 6.96
C ARG A 119 -17.53 0.23 6.46
#